data_f276023ee7910ceb1792e0743c915b11
#
_entry.id   f276023ee7910ceb1792e0743c915b11
#
_cell.length_a   1.000
_cell.length_b   1.000
_cell.length_c   1.000
_cell.angle_alpha   90.00
_cell.angle_beta   90.00
_cell.angle_gamma   90.00
#
_symmetry.space_group_name_H-M   'P 1'
#
loop_
_entity.id
_entity.type
_entity.pdbx_description
1 polymer ?
#
loop_
_entity_poly.entity_id
_entity_poly.type
_entity_poly.pdbx_seq_one_letter_code
_entity_poly.pdbx_strand_id
1 'polypeptide(L)'
;MFDSENGDFDIQKSHINDLGEYVITAGLSNNGVLGKTNINAKIIDGNTITIDMFGNSFYRKFKYKMVTHARVFSLIPKFNMSEKQGLYIVNSFKYLMFGFGYENMCSWAKIQNNKIQLPIKKGKIDFEFMDAYISELEEERISELEEERISELSAYLTVSGLDNYELSSEEKDALEIYNDMVFDEYKFKDIFNNIKQGRRLKKDD
;
A
#
# COMPACT_ATOMS: atom_id res chain seq x y z
N MET A 1 -9.98 16.47 19.62
CA MET A 1 -8.79 16.07 18.82
C MET A 1 -9.06 16.18 17.33
N PHE A 2 -10.29 15.94 16.84
CA PHE A 2 -10.62 15.92 15.44
C PHE A 2 -11.85 16.77 15.13
N ASP A 3 -11.89 17.36 13.93
CA ASP A 3 -13.11 17.78 13.26
C ASP A 3 -13.55 16.68 12.28
N SER A 4 -14.81 16.75 11.81
CA SER A 4 -15.32 15.76 10.87
C SER A 4 -15.77 16.43 9.58
N GLU A 5 -15.48 15.78 8.45
CA GLU A 5 -15.94 16.18 7.13
C GLU A 5 -16.59 15.02 6.38
N ASN A 6 -17.56 15.33 5.52
CA ASN A 6 -18.22 14.39 4.64
C ASN A 6 -17.84 14.66 3.17
N GLY A 7 -18.01 13.65 2.32
CA GLY A 7 -17.98 13.81 0.87
C GLY A 7 -19.22 14.55 0.36
N ASP A 8 -19.22 14.92 -0.90
CA ASP A 8 -20.26 15.71 -1.56
C ASP A 8 -20.75 15.15 -2.89
N PHE A 9 -20.35 13.91 -3.23
CA PHE A 9 -20.74 13.29 -4.50
C PHE A 9 -21.03 11.80 -4.38
N ASP A 10 -21.76 11.26 -5.34
CA ASP A 10 -21.92 9.83 -5.55
C ASP A 10 -21.26 9.41 -6.86
N ILE A 11 -20.75 8.16 -6.89
CA ILE A 11 -20.00 7.64 -8.01
C ILE A 11 -20.68 6.41 -8.61
N GLN A 12 -20.61 6.29 -9.93
CA GLN A 12 -20.92 5.08 -10.65
C GLN A 12 -19.62 4.36 -11.03
N LYS A 13 -19.68 3.05 -11.21
CA LYS A 13 -18.49 2.25 -11.56
C LYS A 13 -17.76 2.76 -12.81
N SER A 14 -18.52 3.28 -13.79
CA SER A 14 -17.97 3.88 -15.02
C SER A 14 -17.16 5.18 -14.80
N HIS A 15 -17.29 5.78 -13.64
CA HIS A 15 -16.56 7.01 -13.31
C HIS A 15 -15.15 6.75 -12.78
N ILE A 16 -14.78 5.51 -12.45
CA ILE A 16 -13.41 5.13 -12.09
C ILE A 16 -12.58 5.05 -13.37
N ASN A 17 -11.54 5.88 -13.47
CA ASN A 17 -10.78 6.05 -14.70
C ASN A 17 -9.27 6.24 -14.49
N ASP A 18 -8.76 5.92 -13.31
CA ASP A 18 -7.36 6.02 -12.88
C ASP A 18 -6.74 7.43 -12.94
N LEU A 19 -7.57 8.46 -13.19
CA LEU A 19 -7.16 9.87 -13.22
C LEU A 19 -7.59 10.60 -11.95
N GLY A 20 -6.87 11.67 -11.58
CA GLY A 20 -7.21 12.50 -10.42
C GLY A 20 -6.99 11.82 -9.08
N GLU A 21 -7.88 12.12 -8.11
CA GLU A 21 -7.72 11.69 -6.73
C GLU A 21 -8.38 10.34 -6.45
N TYR A 22 -7.90 9.66 -5.40
CA TYR A 22 -8.51 8.42 -4.92
C TYR A 22 -9.95 8.65 -4.45
N VAL A 23 -10.77 7.61 -4.60
CA VAL A 23 -12.17 7.59 -4.17
C VAL A 23 -12.32 6.61 -3.03
N ILE A 24 -12.84 7.09 -1.90
CA ILE A 24 -13.05 6.30 -0.70
C ILE A 24 -14.53 5.94 -0.55
N THR A 25 -14.77 4.66 -0.29
CA THR A 25 -16.08 4.05 0.00
C THR A 25 -16.02 3.26 1.30
N ALA A 26 -17.15 2.65 1.70
CA ALA A 26 -17.20 1.73 2.83
C ALA A 26 -16.66 0.35 2.47
N GLY A 27 -16.10 -0.33 3.47
CA GLY A 27 -15.67 -1.73 3.41
C GLY A 27 -14.18 -1.94 3.59
N LEU A 28 -13.81 -3.21 3.78
CA LEU A 28 -12.43 -3.62 4.06
C LEU A 28 -11.60 -3.84 2.79
N SER A 29 -12.24 -4.17 1.66
CA SER A 29 -11.55 -4.43 0.39
C SER A 29 -10.72 -3.22 -0.02
N ASN A 30 -9.44 -3.45 -0.30
CA ASN A 30 -8.47 -2.40 -0.62
C ASN A 30 -8.54 -1.20 0.34
N ASN A 31 -8.76 -1.46 1.63
CA ASN A 31 -8.95 -0.44 2.67
C ASN A 31 -10.01 0.61 2.33
N GLY A 32 -11.09 0.22 1.63
CA GLY A 32 -12.15 1.13 1.19
C GLY A 32 -11.77 2.04 0.01
N VAL A 33 -10.70 1.77 -0.72
CA VAL A 33 -10.32 2.52 -1.93
C VAL A 33 -10.93 1.86 -3.16
N LEU A 34 -11.81 2.59 -3.86
CA LEU A 34 -12.44 2.13 -5.11
C LEU A 34 -11.54 2.25 -6.34
N GLY A 35 -10.64 3.21 -6.34
CA GLY A 35 -9.81 3.58 -7.49
C GLY A 35 -9.63 5.10 -7.52
N LYS A 36 -9.45 5.68 -8.70
CA LYS A 36 -9.31 7.12 -8.90
C LYS A 36 -10.38 7.68 -9.82
N THR A 37 -10.65 8.98 -9.69
CA THR A 37 -11.56 9.71 -10.58
C THR A 37 -11.18 11.17 -10.71
N ASN A 38 -11.34 11.72 -11.92
CA ASN A 38 -11.20 13.14 -12.18
C ASN A 38 -12.53 13.93 -12.08
N ILE A 39 -13.62 13.28 -11.62
CA ILE A 39 -14.89 13.99 -11.38
C ILE A 39 -14.64 15.15 -10.42
N ASN A 40 -15.21 16.31 -10.73
CA ASN A 40 -15.16 17.46 -9.85
C ASN A 40 -16.01 17.21 -8.59
N ALA A 41 -15.35 17.06 -7.46
CA ALA A 41 -15.95 16.80 -6.15
C ALA A 41 -15.00 17.28 -5.05
N LYS A 42 -15.52 17.40 -3.83
CA LYS A 42 -14.72 17.82 -2.67
C LYS A 42 -13.52 16.90 -2.47
N ILE A 43 -12.35 17.49 -2.45
CA ILE A 43 -11.08 16.82 -2.14
C ILE A 43 -10.77 17.04 -0.67
N ILE A 44 -10.51 15.96 0.04
CA ILE A 44 -10.00 15.97 1.40
C ILE A 44 -8.48 15.80 1.33
N ASP A 45 -7.76 16.60 2.09
CA ASP A 45 -6.31 16.49 2.17
C ASP A 45 -5.90 15.16 2.85
N GLY A 46 -4.68 14.74 2.58
CA GLY A 46 -4.05 13.62 3.27
C GLY A 46 -3.80 13.91 4.75
N ASN A 47 -3.20 12.95 5.44
CA ASN A 47 -2.94 13.00 6.88
C ASN A 47 -4.23 13.09 7.73
N THR A 48 -5.22 12.30 7.36
CA THR A 48 -6.54 12.22 7.99
C THR A 48 -6.94 10.77 8.25
N ILE A 49 -8.03 10.56 8.97
CA ILE A 49 -8.58 9.22 9.24
C ILE A 49 -9.99 9.15 8.67
N THR A 50 -10.27 8.16 7.84
CA THR A 50 -11.64 7.89 7.39
C THR A 50 -12.30 6.83 8.25
N ILE A 51 -13.59 7.00 8.53
CA ILE A 51 -14.42 5.99 9.19
C ILE A 51 -15.67 5.79 8.34
N ASP A 52 -16.02 4.52 8.09
CA ASP A 52 -17.21 4.18 7.30
C ASP A 52 -18.42 3.83 8.19
N MET A 53 -19.56 3.54 7.56
CA MET A 53 -20.80 3.19 8.25
C MET A 53 -20.72 1.91 9.09
N PHE A 54 -19.73 1.07 8.89
CA PHE A 54 -19.48 -0.16 9.65
C PHE A 54 -18.49 0.04 10.79
N GLY A 55 -17.92 1.26 10.93
CA GLY A 55 -16.88 1.54 11.92
C GLY A 55 -15.46 1.15 11.48
N ASN A 56 -15.28 0.74 10.22
CA ASN A 56 -13.95 0.51 9.68
C ASN A 56 -13.21 1.84 9.59
N SER A 57 -12.01 1.88 10.14
CA SER A 57 -11.20 3.09 10.21
C SER A 57 -9.86 2.90 9.52
N PHE A 58 -9.44 3.90 8.74
CA PHE A 58 -8.20 3.86 7.98
C PHE A 58 -7.49 5.21 7.99
N TYR A 59 -6.18 5.21 8.21
CA TYR A 59 -5.36 6.38 8.00
C TYR A 59 -5.15 6.63 6.50
N ARG A 60 -5.21 7.92 6.08
CA ARG A 60 -5.06 8.35 4.69
C ARG A 60 -3.91 9.32 4.57
N LYS A 61 -2.82 8.88 3.97
CA LYS A 61 -1.67 9.74 3.69
C LYS A 61 -1.80 10.57 2.42
N PHE A 62 -2.76 10.27 1.56
CA PHE A 62 -2.99 10.87 0.26
C PHE A 62 -4.29 11.66 0.22
N LYS A 63 -4.42 12.56 -0.77
CA LYS A 63 -5.65 13.28 -1.07
C LYS A 63 -6.70 12.35 -1.65
N TYR A 64 -7.96 12.59 -1.30
CA TYR A 64 -9.05 11.72 -1.73
C TYR A 64 -10.40 12.43 -1.77
N LYS A 65 -11.36 11.76 -2.41
CA LYS A 65 -12.79 12.11 -2.45
C LYS A 65 -13.57 11.02 -1.74
N MET A 66 -14.70 11.33 -1.13
CA MET A 66 -15.54 10.35 -0.42
C MET A 66 -16.93 10.31 -1.03
N VAL A 67 -17.44 9.08 -1.26
CA VAL A 67 -18.81 8.89 -1.74
C VAL A 67 -19.82 9.04 -0.61
N THR A 68 -20.93 9.72 -0.88
CA THR A 68 -21.99 10.01 0.13
C THR A 68 -22.82 8.79 0.47
N HIS A 69 -23.16 7.94 -0.51
CA HIS A 69 -24.00 6.76 -0.28
C HIS A 69 -23.35 5.74 0.68
N ALA A 70 -22.04 5.67 0.73
CA ALA A 70 -21.30 4.78 1.63
C ALA A 70 -21.17 5.33 3.05
N ARG A 71 -21.66 6.55 3.29
CA ARG A 71 -21.63 7.22 4.62
C ARG A 71 -20.26 7.21 5.28
N VAL A 72 -19.21 7.38 4.45
CA VAL A 72 -17.85 7.58 4.94
C VAL A 72 -17.68 9.03 5.37
N PHE A 73 -17.03 9.22 6.48
CA PHE A 73 -16.63 10.56 6.95
C PHE A 73 -15.15 10.56 7.30
N SER A 74 -14.55 11.73 7.20
CA SER A 74 -13.14 11.97 7.54
C SER A 74 -13.02 12.64 8.91
N LEU A 75 -12.01 12.25 9.66
CA LEU A 75 -11.56 12.93 10.87
C LEU A 75 -10.31 13.74 10.55
N ILE A 76 -10.43 15.05 10.63
CA ILE A 76 -9.35 16.00 10.41
C ILE A 76 -8.67 16.30 11.76
N PRO A 77 -7.37 16.02 11.93
CA PRO A 77 -6.70 16.26 13.19
C PRO A 77 -6.56 17.76 13.48
N LYS A 78 -6.79 18.15 14.74
CA LYS A 78 -6.57 19.54 15.25
C LYS A 78 -5.14 19.77 15.72
N PHE A 79 -4.23 18.89 15.39
CA PHE A 79 -2.82 18.93 15.76
C PHE A 79 -1.97 18.44 14.59
N ASN A 80 -0.67 18.71 14.64
CA ASN A 80 0.23 18.18 13.63
C ASN A 80 0.47 16.70 13.90
N MET A 81 -0.27 15.84 13.19
CA MET A 81 -0.25 14.38 13.31
C MET A 81 0.77 13.79 12.35
N SER A 82 1.71 12.98 12.84
CA SER A 82 2.58 12.18 11.98
C SER A 82 1.83 10.98 11.38
N GLU A 83 2.38 10.36 10.33
CA GLU A 83 1.83 9.12 9.77
C GLU A 83 1.75 8.01 10.82
N LYS A 84 2.80 7.84 11.62
CA LYS A 84 2.87 6.82 12.67
C LYS A 84 1.85 7.06 13.78
N GLN A 85 1.66 8.31 14.19
CA GLN A 85 0.61 8.69 15.14
C GLN A 85 -0.78 8.39 14.57
N GLY A 86 -1.01 8.67 13.29
CA GLY A 86 -2.26 8.35 12.60
C GLY A 86 -2.55 6.85 12.59
N LEU A 87 -1.57 6.02 12.29
CA LEU A 87 -1.66 4.56 12.31
C LEU A 87 -1.94 4.04 13.73
N TYR A 88 -1.27 4.57 14.75
CA TYR A 88 -1.52 4.22 16.14
C TYR A 88 -2.96 4.54 16.56
N ILE A 89 -3.43 5.75 16.27
CA ILE A 89 -4.77 6.21 16.62
C ILE A 89 -5.84 5.39 15.90
N VAL A 90 -5.67 5.08 14.62
CA VAL A 90 -6.58 4.21 13.87
C VAL A 90 -6.75 2.85 14.55
N ASN A 91 -5.67 2.28 15.06
CA ASN A 91 -5.74 1.02 15.78
C ASN A 91 -6.60 1.12 17.06
N SER A 92 -6.61 2.29 17.71
CA SER A 92 -7.46 2.56 18.87
C SER A 92 -8.96 2.66 18.53
N PHE A 93 -9.31 2.75 17.25
CA PHE A 93 -10.71 2.77 16.76
C PHE A 93 -11.26 1.40 16.39
N LYS A 94 -10.46 0.33 16.39
CA LYS A 94 -10.89 -1.00 15.97
C LYS A 94 -12.14 -1.52 16.67
N TYR A 95 -12.39 -1.10 17.92
CA TYR A 95 -13.60 -1.49 18.65
C TYR A 95 -14.89 -1.04 17.97
N LEU A 96 -14.86 0.01 17.14
CA LEU A 96 -16.03 0.51 16.42
C LEU A 96 -16.63 -0.54 15.48
N MET A 97 -15.80 -1.40 14.87
CA MET A 97 -16.25 -2.45 13.96
C MET A 97 -17.21 -3.45 14.60
N PHE A 98 -17.18 -3.59 15.92
CA PHE A 98 -18.07 -4.49 16.64
C PHE A 98 -19.40 -3.88 17.06
N GLY A 99 -19.53 -2.54 16.94
CA GLY A 99 -20.71 -1.80 17.40
C GLY A 99 -21.63 -1.30 16.29
N PHE A 100 -21.20 -1.39 15.03
CA PHE A 100 -21.91 -0.80 13.89
C PHE A 100 -22.15 -1.79 12.75
N GLY A 101 -23.26 -1.58 12.03
CA GLY A 101 -23.71 -2.40 10.92
C GLY A 101 -24.86 -1.71 10.18
N TYR A 102 -25.53 -2.42 9.27
CA TYR A 102 -26.62 -1.84 8.46
C TYR A 102 -27.77 -1.25 9.30
N GLU A 103 -28.14 -1.89 10.40
CA GLU A 103 -29.23 -1.43 11.27
C GLU A 103 -28.79 -0.30 12.21
N ASN A 104 -27.51 -0.20 12.48
CA ASN A 104 -26.93 0.79 13.36
C ASN A 104 -25.65 1.36 12.73
N MET A 105 -25.80 2.18 11.68
CA MET A 105 -24.64 2.73 10.95
C MET A 105 -23.84 3.71 11.81
N CYS A 106 -22.51 3.63 11.72
CA CYS A 106 -21.60 4.58 12.34
C CYS A 106 -21.76 5.97 11.72
N SER A 107 -21.64 6.98 12.54
CA SER A 107 -21.62 8.39 12.13
C SER A 107 -20.87 9.22 13.16
N TRP A 108 -20.38 10.38 12.75
CA TRP A 108 -19.70 11.29 13.68
C TRP A 108 -20.56 11.63 14.89
N ALA A 109 -21.86 11.92 14.69
CA ALA A 109 -22.77 12.25 15.78
C ALA A 109 -22.86 11.17 16.86
N LYS A 110 -22.71 9.90 16.49
CA LYS A 110 -22.74 8.78 17.44
C LYS A 110 -21.41 8.59 18.19
N ILE A 111 -20.28 8.87 17.56
CA ILE A 111 -18.97 8.54 18.11
C ILE A 111 -18.18 9.73 18.66
N GLN A 112 -18.56 10.97 18.38
CA GLN A 112 -17.81 12.16 18.76
C GLN A 112 -17.53 12.29 20.28
N ASN A 113 -18.36 11.67 21.11
CA ASN A 113 -18.21 11.65 22.57
C ASN A 113 -17.57 10.35 23.09
N ASN A 114 -17.23 9.41 22.22
CA ASN A 114 -16.55 8.19 22.62
C ASN A 114 -15.14 8.51 23.12
N LYS A 115 -14.69 7.70 24.08
CA LYS A 115 -13.35 7.83 24.64
C LYS A 115 -12.48 6.73 24.09
N ILE A 116 -11.25 7.07 23.73
CA ILE A 116 -10.19 6.15 23.36
C ILE A 116 -9.07 6.20 24.38
N GLN A 117 -8.36 5.12 24.55
CA GLN A 117 -7.17 5.07 25.40
C GLN A 117 -5.95 5.43 24.57
N LEU A 118 -5.20 6.42 25.03
CA LEU A 118 -3.96 6.84 24.41
C LEU A 118 -2.84 6.87 25.46
N PRO A 119 -1.58 6.64 25.07
CA PRO A 119 -0.45 6.73 25.98
C PRO A 119 -0.29 8.16 26.50
N ILE A 120 0.07 8.28 27.78
CA ILE A 120 0.31 9.56 28.43
C ILE A 120 1.69 9.61 29.08
N LYS A 121 2.34 10.77 28.98
CA LYS A 121 3.59 11.12 29.65
C LYS A 121 3.46 12.49 30.29
N LYS A 122 3.72 12.59 31.58
CA LYS A 122 3.60 13.84 32.34
C LYS A 122 2.23 14.53 32.19
N GLY A 123 1.13 13.75 32.14
CA GLY A 123 -0.26 14.27 32.03
C GLY A 123 -0.68 14.74 30.64
N LYS A 124 0.15 14.52 29.60
CA LYS A 124 -0.15 14.84 28.20
C LYS A 124 -0.08 13.58 27.35
N ILE A 125 -0.73 13.58 26.19
CA ILE A 125 -0.61 12.49 25.20
C ILE A 125 0.86 12.34 24.81
N ASP A 126 1.36 11.10 24.85
CA ASP A 126 2.72 10.75 24.48
C ASP A 126 2.81 10.39 22.98
N PHE A 127 2.96 11.41 22.16
CA PHE A 127 3.11 11.23 20.71
C PHE A 127 4.45 10.58 20.35
N GLU A 128 5.52 10.81 21.13
CA GLU A 128 6.82 10.19 20.91
C GLU A 128 6.74 8.66 21.08
N PHE A 129 5.99 8.21 22.09
CA PHE A 129 5.74 6.77 22.27
C PHE A 129 4.99 6.17 21.08
N MET A 130 3.96 6.87 20.54
CA MET A 130 3.23 6.38 19.37
C MET A 130 4.13 6.22 18.16
N ASP A 131 4.98 7.20 17.89
CA ASP A 131 5.92 7.16 16.77
C ASP A 131 6.94 6.03 16.94
N ALA A 132 7.53 5.86 18.14
CA ALA A 132 8.48 4.81 18.45
C ALA A 132 7.85 3.42 18.34
N TYR A 133 6.66 3.23 18.90
CA TYR A 133 5.94 1.95 18.87
C TYR A 133 5.63 1.48 17.44
N ILE A 134 5.15 2.38 16.59
CA ILE A 134 4.87 2.02 15.19
C ILE A 134 6.18 1.76 14.43
N SER A 135 7.27 2.51 14.74
CA SER A 135 8.58 2.23 14.13
C SER A 135 9.07 0.82 14.46
N GLU A 136 8.96 0.41 15.71
CA GLU A 136 9.36 -0.92 16.16
C GLU A 136 8.56 -2.02 15.45
N LEU A 137 7.22 -1.86 15.34
CA LEU A 137 6.38 -2.80 14.61
C LEU A 137 6.71 -2.87 13.10
N GLU A 138 7.06 -1.74 12.48
CA GLU A 138 7.47 -1.71 11.08
C GLU A 138 8.80 -2.43 10.87
N GLU A 139 9.79 -2.21 11.75
CA GLU A 139 11.09 -2.89 11.72
C GLU A 139 10.95 -4.40 11.94
N GLU A 140 10.15 -4.83 12.93
CA GLU A 140 9.83 -6.23 13.19
C GLU A 140 9.20 -6.89 11.95
N ARG A 141 8.20 -6.24 11.34
CA ARG A 141 7.53 -6.78 10.16
C ARG A 141 8.44 -6.86 8.93
N ILE A 142 9.32 -5.89 8.74
CA ILE A 142 10.32 -5.92 7.67
C ILE A 142 11.26 -7.11 7.87
N SER A 143 11.78 -7.29 9.08
CA SER A 143 12.68 -8.42 9.42
C SER A 143 12.02 -9.77 9.16
N GLU A 144 10.76 -9.95 9.59
CA GLU A 144 9.99 -11.18 9.31
C GLU A 144 9.85 -11.46 7.81
N LEU A 145 9.51 -10.42 7.02
CA LEU A 145 9.36 -10.55 5.57
C LEU A 145 10.68 -10.86 4.86
N GLU A 146 11.78 -10.30 5.33
CA GLU A 146 13.12 -10.59 4.81
C GLU A 146 13.52 -12.04 5.09
N GLU A 147 13.29 -12.53 6.31
CA GLU A 147 13.55 -13.93 6.69
C GLU A 147 12.71 -14.90 5.85
N GLU A 148 11.40 -14.63 5.70
CA GLU A 148 10.50 -15.42 4.86
C GLU A 148 11.00 -15.47 3.41
N ARG A 149 11.38 -14.31 2.86
CA ARG A 149 11.90 -14.20 1.49
C ARG A 149 13.21 -14.95 1.28
N ILE A 150 14.14 -14.85 2.23
CA ILE A 150 15.41 -15.59 2.19
C ILE A 150 15.14 -17.09 2.22
N SER A 151 14.22 -17.55 3.07
CA SER A 151 13.84 -18.95 3.17
C SER A 151 13.23 -19.50 1.85
N GLU A 152 12.29 -18.72 1.24
CA GLU A 152 11.72 -19.07 -0.06
C GLU A 152 12.76 -19.17 -1.17
N LEU A 153 13.67 -18.18 -1.24
CA LEU A 153 14.74 -18.16 -2.24
C LEU A 153 15.72 -19.33 -2.05
N SER A 154 16.10 -19.64 -0.81
CA SER A 154 16.96 -20.76 -0.49
C SER A 154 16.33 -22.09 -0.92
N ALA A 155 15.05 -22.30 -0.63
CA ALA A 155 14.31 -23.47 -1.05
C ALA A 155 14.24 -23.59 -2.58
N TYR A 156 13.99 -22.46 -3.28
CA TYR A 156 13.99 -22.43 -4.74
C TYR A 156 15.35 -22.78 -5.34
N LEU A 157 16.44 -22.23 -4.81
CA LEU A 157 17.80 -22.51 -5.26
C LEU A 157 18.14 -24.02 -5.09
N THR A 158 17.78 -24.60 -3.95
CA THR A 158 18.00 -26.03 -3.68
C THR A 158 17.23 -26.91 -4.65
N VAL A 159 15.93 -26.63 -4.87
CA VAL A 159 15.09 -27.44 -5.80
C VAL A 159 15.53 -27.29 -7.25
N SER A 160 16.03 -26.12 -7.64
CA SER A 160 16.53 -25.87 -9.01
C SER A 160 17.97 -26.35 -9.23
N GLY A 161 18.66 -26.81 -8.18
CA GLY A 161 20.06 -27.21 -8.27
C GLY A 161 21.04 -26.04 -8.45
N LEU A 162 20.59 -24.83 -8.10
CA LEU A 162 21.37 -23.59 -8.17
C LEU A 162 21.89 -23.12 -6.80
N ASP A 163 21.84 -23.97 -5.79
CA ASP A 163 22.31 -23.69 -4.43
C ASP A 163 23.83 -23.82 -4.27
N ASN A 164 24.52 -24.41 -5.25
CA ASN A 164 25.96 -24.49 -5.26
C ASN A 164 26.56 -23.17 -5.82
N TYR A 165 27.06 -22.34 -4.92
CA TYR A 165 27.71 -21.06 -5.26
C TYR A 165 29.24 -21.17 -5.39
N GLU A 166 29.81 -22.36 -5.14
CA GLU A 166 31.23 -22.61 -5.34
C GLU A 166 31.50 -22.88 -6.81
N LEU A 167 32.23 -21.99 -7.44
CA LEU A 167 32.70 -22.19 -8.80
C LEU A 167 33.68 -23.34 -8.86
N SER A 168 33.46 -24.26 -9.82
CA SER A 168 34.44 -25.26 -10.16
C SER A 168 35.75 -24.63 -10.69
N SER A 169 36.82 -25.41 -10.78
CA SER A 169 38.07 -24.93 -11.38
C SER A 169 37.89 -24.46 -12.81
N GLU A 170 37.08 -25.19 -13.59
CA GLU A 170 36.80 -24.89 -15.01
C GLU A 170 35.99 -23.58 -15.16
N GLU A 171 35.05 -23.30 -14.24
CA GLU A 171 34.29 -22.04 -14.22
C GLU A 171 35.16 -20.86 -13.80
N LYS A 172 36.10 -21.06 -12.85
CA LYS A 172 37.06 -20.00 -12.47
C LYS A 172 38.00 -19.67 -13.63
N ASP A 173 38.53 -20.72 -14.31
CA ASP A 173 39.37 -20.52 -15.47
C ASP A 173 38.63 -19.81 -16.61
N ALA A 174 37.35 -20.15 -16.82
CA ALA A 174 36.49 -19.46 -17.80
C ALA A 174 36.25 -17.97 -17.44
N LEU A 175 36.08 -17.64 -16.16
CA LEU A 175 35.97 -16.25 -15.70
C LEU A 175 37.28 -15.48 -15.86
N GLU A 176 38.43 -16.08 -15.60
CA GLU A 176 39.73 -15.45 -15.83
C GLU A 176 39.92 -15.15 -17.33
N ILE A 177 39.63 -16.12 -18.19
CA ILE A 177 39.69 -15.93 -19.65
C ILE A 177 38.75 -14.80 -20.09
N TYR A 178 37.50 -14.75 -19.54
CA TYR A 178 36.53 -13.72 -19.86
C TYR A 178 36.99 -12.31 -19.44
N ASN A 179 37.63 -12.19 -18.29
CA ASN A 179 38.15 -10.91 -17.79
C ASN A 179 39.30 -10.36 -18.63
N ASP A 180 40.08 -11.27 -19.26
CA ASP A 180 41.19 -10.88 -20.14
C ASP A 180 40.76 -10.70 -21.62
N MET A 181 39.46 -10.97 -21.96
CA MET A 181 38.94 -10.77 -23.30
C MET A 181 38.82 -9.30 -23.66
N VAL A 182 39.28 -8.99 -24.85
CA VAL A 182 39.05 -7.66 -25.46
C VAL A 182 37.78 -7.71 -26.29
N PHE A 183 36.81 -6.85 -25.95
CA PHE A 183 35.55 -6.74 -26.67
C PHE A 183 35.57 -5.54 -27.60
N ASP A 184 34.99 -5.65 -28.79
CA ASP A 184 34.82 -4.58 -29.75
C ASP A 184 33.37 -4.51 -30.22
N GLU A 185 32.94 -3.35 -30.68
CA GLU A 185 31.56 -3.13 -31.12
C GLU A 185 31.40 -3.46 -32.62
N TYR A 186 30.41 -4.30 -32.93
CA TYR A 186 30.06 -4.67 -34.29
C TYR A 186 28.61 -4.28 -34.61
N LYS A 187 28.37 -3.84 -35.84
CA LYS A 187 26.98 -3.60 -36.30
C LYS A 187 26.37 -4.94 -36.67
N PHE A 188 25.10 -5.13 -36.32
CA PHE A 188 24.36 -6.37 -36.64
C PHE A 188 24.46 -6.77 -38.13
N LYS A 189 24.41 -5.82 -39.05
CA LYS A 189 24.54 -6.05 -40.49
C LYS A 189 25.90 -6.64 -40.90
N ASP A 190 26.94 -6.42 -40.09
CA ASP A 190 28.30 -6.87 -40.39
C ASP A 190 28.53 -8.29 -39.86
N ILE A 191 27.71 -8.77 -38.94
CA ILE A 191 27.76 -10.08 -38.29
C ILE A 191 26.78 -11.05 -38.97
N PHE A 192 25.58 -10.58 -39.36
CA PHE A 192 24.51 -11.42 -39.89
C PHE A 192 24.28 -11.20 -41.38
N ASN A 193 24.60 -12.20 -42.20
CA ASN A 193 24.43 -12.10 -43.65
C ASN A 193 22.97 -12.21 -44.13
N ASN A 194 22.08 -12.83 -43.36
CA ASN A 194 20.69 -13.02 -43.75
C ASN A 194 19.76 -13.04 -42.52
N ILE A 195 19.00 -12.01 -42.30
CA ILE A 195 17.91 -11.97 -41.31
C ILE A 195 16.60 -12.27 -42.05
N LYS A 196 16.00 -13.45 -41.82
CA LYS A 196 14.69 -13.80 -42.35
C LYS A 196 13.64 -13.67 -41.27
N GLN A 197 12.53 -13.01 -41.57
CA GLN A 197 11.36 -13.07 -40.73
C GLN A 197 10.72 -14.45 -40.78
N GLY A 198 10.37 -15.02 -39.64
CA GLY A 198 9.58 -16.24 -39.56
C GLY A 198 8.20 -16.04 -40.21
N ARG A 199 7.66 -17.13 -40.78
CA ARG A 199 6.29 -17.13 -41.33
C ARG A 199 5.29 -16.99 -40.19
N ARG A 200 4.34 -16.05 -40.34
CA ARG A 200 3.23 -15.89 -39.39
C ARG A 200 2.29 -17.09 -39.52
N LEU A 201 2.16 -17.89 -38.46
CA LEU A 201 1.16 -18.96 -38.42
C LEU A 201 -0.23 -18.33 -38.50
N LYS A 202 -1.08 -18.81 -39.39
CA LYS A 202 -2.51 -18.51 -39.44
C LYS A 202 -3.24 -19.52 -38.58
N LYS A 203 -4.43 -19.13 -38.10
CA LYS A 203 -5.25 -19.93 -37.17
C LYS A 203 -5.66 -21.30 -37.75
N ASP A 204 -5.51 -21.51 -39.06
CA ASP A 204 -5.92 -22.67 -39.82
C ASP A 204 -4.71 -23.48 -40.37
N ASP A 205 -3.48 -23.18 -39.95
CA ASP A 205 -2.26 -23.97 -40.14
C ASP A 205 -1.99 -24.77 -38.86
#